data_af96be044e227fd3bd315fe28750a6e9
#
_entry.id   af96be044e227fd3bd315fe28750a6e9
#
_cell.length_a   1.000
_cell.length_b   1.000
_cell.length_c   1.000
_cell.angle_alpha   90.00
_cell.angle_beta   90.00
_cell.angle_gamma   90.00
#
_symmetry.space_group_name_H-M   'P 1'
#
loop_
_entity.id
_entity.type
_entity.pdbx_description
1 polymer ?
#
loop_
_entity_poly.entity_id
_entity_poly.type
_entity_poly.pdbx_seq_one_letter_code
_entity_poly.pdbx_strand_id
1 'polypeptide(L)'
;TYGPLLLDISKKNNATIFPVDSEPSAIWQCLSGEKRKIYRIILTASGGAFRDYEKNDLMKITPAEATKHPNWVMGEKITVDSSTMMNKIFEIVETSYLFNIPIDQIEVLIHRESIVHSMVEFEDSSILAQLSKPDMRLPIQYALSNKSNIFNYQNRLDFESLQNLSFNPVQSGQYLCYDFSINYIRKGAIYISALSFVNEMLVTLFLTS
;
A
#
# COMPACT_ATOMS: atom_id res chain seq x y z
N THR A 1 -8.56 -11.21 -2.66
CA THR A 1 -9.29 -12.48 -2.77
C THR A 1 -10.13 -12.55 -4.03
N TYR A 2 -10.95 -11.54 -4.32
CA TYR A 2 -11.87 -11.54 -5.47
C TYR A 2 -11.36 -10.76 -6.70
N GLY A 3 -10.10 -10.31 -6.71
CA GLY A 3 -9.53 -9.47 -7.77
C GLY A 3 -9.78 -9.99 -9.19
N PRO A 4 -9.38 -11.25 -9.53
CA PRO A 4 -9.60 -11.79 -10.88
C PRO A 4 -11.07 -11.83 -11.28
N LEU A 5 -11.98 -12.18 -10.36
CA LEU A 5 -13.42 -12.22 -10.61
C LEU A 5 -13.98 -10.82 -10.89
N LEU A 6 -13.59 -9.83 -10.08
CA LEU A 6 -14.05 -8.45 -10.25
C LEU A 6 -13.53 -7.84 -11.57
N LEU A 7 -12.29 -8.13 -11.94
CA LEU A 7 -11.73 -7.68 -13.23
C LEU A 7 -12.44 -8.32 -14.42
N ASP A 8 -12.80 -9.61 -14.32
CA ASP A 8 -13.56 -10.30 -15.37
C ASP A 8 -14.98 -9.71 -15.51
N ILE A 9 -15.67 -9.50 -14.40
CA ILE A 9 -17.00 -8.87 -14.37
C ILE A 9 -16.94 -7.45 -14.93
N SER A 10 -15.94 -6.65 -14.53
CA SER A 10 -15.72 -5.29 -15.02
C SER A 10 -15.57 -5.27 -16.54
N LYS A 11 -14.72 -6.13 -17.09
CA LYS A 11 -14.52 -6.26 -18.54
C LYS A 11 -15.80 -6.66 -19.28
N LYS A 12 -16.53 -7.66 -18.77
CA LYS A 12 -17.78 -8.13 -19.39
C LYS A 12 -18.90 -7.09 -19.41
N ASN A 13 -18.90 -6.18 -18.43
CA ASN A 13 -19.94 -5.15 -18.31
C ASN A 13 -19.46 -3.76 -18.76
N ASN A 14 -18.27 -3.65 -19.36
CA ASN A 14 -17.65 -2.37 -19.72
C ASN A 14 -17.64 -1.36 -18.56
N ALA A 15 -17.42 -1.85 -17.34
CA ALA A 15 -17.35 -1.05 -16.12
C ALA A 15 -15.89 -0.74 -15.77
N THR A 16 -15.65 0.40 -15.15
CA THR A 16 -14.31 0.81 -14.72
C THR A 16 -14.17 0.63 -13.21
N ILE A 17 -13.06 0.05 -12.77
CA ILE A 17 -12.69 -0.03 -11.36
C ILE A 17 -11.76 1.14 -11.06
N PHE A 18 -12.14 2.00 -10.12
CA PHE A 18 -11.32 3.10 -9.63
C PHE A 18 -10.69 2.73 -8.30
N PRO A 19 -9.35 2.76 -8.16
CA PRO A 19 -8.70 2.52 -6.89
C PRO A 19 -8.95 3.66 -5.92
N VAL A 20 -9.22 3.31 -4.66
CA VAL A 20 -9.43 4.26 -3.56
C VAL A 20 -8.32 4.14 -2.52
N ASP A 21 -7.67 2.98 -2.43
CA ASP A 21 -6.49 2.83 -1.60
C ASP A 21 -5.39 3.80 -2.03
N SER A 22 -4.61 4.34 -1.07
CA SER A 22 -3.73 5.48 -1.31
C SER A 22 -2.63 5.17 -2.31
N GLU A 23 -2.00 4.01 -2.22
CA GLU A 23 -0.91 3.60 -3.08
C GLU A 23 -1.38 3.27 -4.51
N PRO A 24 -2.40 2.44 -4.72
CA PRO A 24 -2.97 2.22 -6.05
C PRO A 24 -3.56 3.50 -6.67
N SER A 25 -4.16 4.38 -5.87
CA SER A 25 -4.62 5.70 -6.35
C SER A 25 -3.46 6.56 -6.83
N ALA A 26 -2.34 6.56 -6.10
CA ALA A 26 -1.13 7.30 -6.48
C ALA A 26 -0.55 6.79 -7.82
N ILE A 27 -0.50 5.46 -8.00
CA ILE A 27 -0.08 4.84 -9.26
C ILE A 27 -1.01 5.25 -10.40
N TRP A 28 -2.32 5.18 -10.18
CA TRP A 28 -3.31 5.60 -11.18
C TRP A 28 -3.14 7.08 -11.57
N GLN A 29 -2.85 7.96 -10.61
CA GLN A 29 -2.55 9.36 -10.87
C GLN A 29 -1.29 9.52 -11.72
N CYS A 30 -0.21 8.80 -11.40
CA CYS A 30 1.03 8.80 -12.18
C CYS A 30 0.84 8.28 -13.61
N LEU A 31 -0.06 7.32 -13.81
CA LEU A 31 -0.34 6.72 -15.12
C LEU A 31 -1.39 7.48 -15.93
N SER A 32 -1.98 8.54 -15.36
CA SER A 32 -3.03 9.29 -16.05
C SER A 32 -2.51 10.05 -17.28
N GLY A 33 -2.87 9.57 -18.48
CA GLY A 33 -2.40 10.14 -19.76
C GLY A 33 -0.99 9.67 -20.16
N GLU A 34 -0.35 8.83 -19.36
CA GLU A 34 0.96 8.29 -19.64
C GLU A 34 0.90 7.16 -20.68
N LYS A 35 1.90 7.11 -21.57
CA LYS A 35 2.02 6.10 -22.64
C LYS A 35 3.34 5.32 -22.57
N ARG A 36 4.27 5.75 -21.73
CA ARG A 36 5.55 5.07 -21.56
C ARG A 36 5.33 3.70 -20.94
N LYS A 37 6.18 2.77 -21.31
CA LYS A 37 6.13 1.43 -20.75
C LYS A 37 6.71 1.41 -19.34
N ILE A 38 5.98 0.76 -18.41
CA ILE A 38 6.39 0.63 -17.02
C ILE A 38 7.55 -0.36 -16.92
N TYR A 39 8.62 0.04 -16.27
CA TYR A 39 9.72 -0.84 -15.87
C TYR A 39 9.41 -1.52 -14.53
N ARG A 40 9.03 -0.75 -13.50
CA ARG A 40 8.56 -1.24 -12.20
C ARG A 40 7.66 -0.24 -11.49
N ILE A 41 6.93 -0.74 -10.51
CA ILE A 41 6.18 0.08 -9.55
C ILE A 41 6.90 0.02 -8.20
N ILE A 42 6.95 1.14 -7.50
CA ILE A 42 7.53 1.26 -6.18
C ILE A 42 6.43 1.69 -5.21
N LEU A 43 5.99 0.75 -4.38
CA LEU A 43 5.07 1.03 -3.28
C LEU A 43 5.84 1.58 -2.09
N THR A 44 5.33 2.59 -1.45
CA THR A 44 5.90 3.09 -0.20
C THR A 44 5.15 2.55 1.01
N ALA A 45 5.84 2.40 2.12
CA ALA A 45 5.28 1.96 3.38
C ALA A 45 5.81 2.82 4.53
N SER A 46 4.95 3.18 5.48
CA SER A 46 5.38 3.91 6.69
C SER A 46 6.33 3.09 7.59
N GLY A 47 6.30 1.75 7.43
CA GLY A 47 6.94 0.80 8.32
C GLY A 47 6.11 0.41 9.54
N GLY A 48 4.94 1.06 9.74
CA GLY A 48 4.03 0.75 10.84
C GLY A 48 4.53 1.14 12.23
N ALA A 49 3.83 0.69 13.26
CA ALA A 49 4.11 1.04 14.65
C ALA A 49 5.46 0.51 15.15
N PHE A 50 5.94 -0.61 14.59
CA PHE A 50 7.13 -1.32 15.09
C PHE A 50 8.38 -1.14 14.23
N ARG A 51 8.39 -0.15 13.36
CA ARG A 51 9.52 0.11 12.44
C ARG A 51 10.86 0.37 13.14
N ASP A 52 10.84 0.73 14.42
CA ASP A 52 12.02 1.02 15.25
C ASP A 52 12.24 -0.01 16.37
N TYR A 53 11.45 -1.10 16.40
CA TYR A 53 11.54 -2.11 17.43
C TYR A 53 12.60 -3.16 17.09
N GLU A 54 13.35 -3.58 18.11
CA GLU A 54 14.21 -4.74 18.01
C GLU A 54 13.39 -6.03 18.00
N LYS A 55 13.91 -7.06 17.31
CA LYS A 55 13.19 -8.34 17.16
C LYS A 55 12.75 -8.97 18.50
N ASN A 56 13.55 -8.81 19.55
CA ASN A 56 13.24 -9.37 20.87
C ASN A 56 12.09 -8.63 21.57
N ASP A 57 11.87 -7.37 21.23
CA ASP A 57 10.78 -6.58 21.81
C ASP A 57 9.44 -6.92 21.16
N LEU A 58 9.46 -7.38 19.91
CA LEU A 58 8.25 -7.81 19.20
C LEU A 58 7.50 -8.95 19.90
N MET A 59 8.18 -9.77 20.69
CA MET A 59 7.56 -10.87 21.46
C MET A 59 6.70 -10.41 22.64
N LYS A 60 6.78 -9.14 23.03
CA LYS A 60 6.10 -8.57 24.20
C LYS A 60 5.03 -7.55 23.84
N ILE A 61 4.78 -7.35 22.55
CA ILE A 61 3.86 -6.34 22.05
C ILE A 61 2.44 -6.64 22.48
N THR A 62 1.77 -5.59 22.95
CA THR A 62 0.35 -5.60 23.30
C THR A 62 -0.53 -5.08 22.14
N PRO A 63 -1.81 -5.44 22.09
CA PRO A 63 -2.77 -4.85 21.15
C PRO A 63 -2.79 -3.31 21.17
N ALA A 64 -2.71 -2.71 22.36
CA ALA A 64 -2.70 -1.26 22.54
C ALA A 64 -1.48 -0.57 21.90
N GLU A 65 -0.34 -1.25 21.79
CA GLU A 65 0.85 -0.74 21.09
C GLU A 65 0.71 -0.94 19.59
N ALA A 66 0.18 -2.07 19.15
CA ALA A 66 0.02 -2.42 17.74
C ALA A 66 -1.00 -1.54 17.02
N THR A 67 -1.95 -0.95 17.74
CA THR A 67 -2.99 -0.06 17.19
C THR A 67 -2.58 1.42 17.13
N LYS A 68 -1.32 1.77 17.44
CA LYS A 68 -0.79 3.14 17.36
C LYS A 68 0.02 3.33 16.08
N HIS A 69 -0.62 3.85 15.02
CA HIS A 69 0.11 4.16 13.80
C HIS A 69 0.82 5.53 13.90
N PRO A 70 2.10 5.66 13.42
CA PRO A 70 2.86 6.91 13.56
C PRO A 70 2.32 8.07 12.72
N ASN A 71 1.72 7.81 11.55
CA ASN A 71 1.36 8.85 10.58
C ASN A 71 -0.13 8.87 10.24
N TRP A 72 -0.85 7.75 10.36
CA TRP A 72 -2.23 7.60 9.95
C TRP A 72 -3.17 7.36 11.14
N VAL A 73 -4.36 7.93 11.07
CA VAL A 73 -5.47 7.59 11.98
C VAL A 73 -6.37 6.59 11.25
N MET A 74 -6.35 5.34 11.68
CA MET A 74 -7.00 4.22 10.99
C MET A 74 -7.72 3.30 11.99
N GLY A 75 -8.53 2.36 11.47
CA GLY A 75 -9.09 1.27 12.26
C GLY A 75 -8.02 0.33 12.81
N GLU A 76 -8.36 -0.43 13.85
CA GLU A 76 -7.43 -1.30 14.58
C GLU A 76 -6.82 -2.37 13.67
N LYS A 77 -7.64 -3.07 12.88
CA LYS A 77 -7.19 -4.15 12.00
C LYS A 77 -6.14 -3.68 11.01
N ILE A 78 -6.40 -2.62 10.25
CA ILE A 78 -5.43 -2.12 9.25
C ILE A 78 -4.18 -1.55 9.92
N THR A 79 -4.27 -1.04 11.14
CA THR A 79 -3.11 -0.56 11.90
C THR A 79 -2.19 -1.73 12.29
N VAL A 80 -2.74 -2.87 12.69
CA VAL A 80 -1.98 -4.10 12.91
C VAL A 80 -1.39 -4.63 11.60
N ASP A 81 -2.15 -4.64 10.51
CA ASP A 81 -1.65 -5.04 9.18
C ASP A 81 -0.51 -4.14 8.68
N SER A 82 -0.55 -2.86 9.00
CA SER A 82 0.55 -1.93 8.73
C SER A 82 1.80 -2.27 9.56
N SER A 83 1.62 -2.56 10.85
CA SER A 83 2.74 -2.87 11.76
C SER A 83 3.44 -4.19 11.44
N THR A 84 2.73 -5.15 10.86
CA THR A 84 3.24 -6.43 10.37
C THR A 84 3.69 -6.42 8.91
N MET A 85 3.44 -5.33 8.19
CA MET A 85 3.59 -5.19 6.74
C MET A 85 2.68 -6.12 5.91
N MET A 86 1.68 -6.77 6.52
CA MET A 86 0.68 -7.56 5.79
C MET A 86 -0.17 -6.68 4.88
N ASN A 87 -0.47 -5.43 5.29
CA ASN A 87 -1.16 -4.48 4.41
C ASN A 87 -0.41 -4.32 3.08
N LYS A 88 0.92 -4.20 3.13
CA LYS A 88 1.76 -4.05 1.94
C LYS A 88 1.76 -5.31 1.06
N ILE A 89 1.65 -6.49 1.63
CA ILE A 89 1.45 -7.74 0.88
C ILE A 89 0.13 -7.68 0.09
N PHE A 90 -0.95 -7.21 0.71
CA PHE A 90 -2.24 -7.08 0.02
C PHE A 90 -2.20 -6.00 -1.07
N GLU A 91 -1.54 -4.88 -0.83
CA GLU A 91 -1.35 -3.82 -1.82
C GLU A 91 -0.49 -4.26 -3.02
N ILE A 92 0.53 -5.09 -2.83
CA ILE A 92 1.28 -5.70 -3.94
C ILE A 92 0.33 -6.50 -4.84
N VAL A 93 -0.54 -7.33 -4.25
CA VAL A 93 -1.51 -8.13 -4.99
C VAL A 93 -2.55 -7.25 -5.68
N GLU A 94 -3.07 -6.24 -5.00
CA GLU A 94 -4.02 -5.29 -5.54
C GLU A 94 -3.42 -4.53 -6.74
N THR A 95 -2.22 -4.00 -6.58
CA THR A 95 -1.47 -3.30 -7.63
C THR A 95 -1.24 -4.20 -8.84
N SER A 96 -0.82 -5.45 -8.60
CA SER A 96 -0.62 -6.42 -9.68
C SER A 96 -1.90 -6.66 -10.48
N TYR A 97 -3.05 -6.79 -9.83
CA TYR A 97 -4.32 -6.99 -10.51
C TYR A 97 -4.84 -5.73 -11.20
N LEU A 98 -4.83 -4.59 -10.52
CA LEU A 98 -5.39 -3.34 -11.06
C LEU A 98 -4.64 -2.84 -12.29
N PHE A 99 -3.31 -2.94 -12.28
CA PHE A 99 -2.45 -2.41 -13.34
C PHE A 99 -1.89 -3.47 -14.27
N ASN A 100 -2.24 -4.75 -14.05
CA ASN A 100 -1.74 -5.89 -14.82
C ASN A 100 -0.20 -5.94 -14.89
N ILE A 101 0.45 -5.75 -13.75
CA ILE A 101 1.91 -5.76 -13.58
C ILE A 101 2.31 -7.03 -12.82
N PRO A 102 3.33 -7.78 -13.24
CA PRO A 102 3.86 -8.92 -12.49
C PRO A 102 4.31 -8.50 -11.08
N ILE A 103 4.06 -9.36 -10.10
CA ILE A 103 4.46 -9.13 -8.69
C ILE A 103 5.97 -8.82 -8.58
N ASP A 104 6.79 -9.46 -9.41
CA ASP A 104 8.26 -9.26 -9.42
C ASP A 104 8.70 -7.89 -9.97
N GLN A 105 7.79 -7.12 -10.58
CA GLN A 105 8.00 -5.73 -10.98
C GLN A 105 7.43 -4.73 -9.95
N ILE A 106 7.05 -5.19 -8.76
CA ILE A 106 6.55 -4.35 -7.68
C ILE A 106 7.54 -4.42 -6.51
N GLU A 107 8.21 -3.31 -6.26
CA GLU A 107 9.14 -3.14 -5.15
C GLU A 107 8.47 -2.41 -3.99
N VAL A 108 8.93 -2.64 -2.77
CA VAL A 108 8.48 -1.93 -1.57
C VAL A 108 9.64 -1.21 -0.91
N LEU A 109 9.46 0.09 -0.64
CA LEU A 109 10.39 0.89 0.13
C LEU A 109 9.72 1.45 1.40
N ILE A 110 10.45 1.44 2.50
CA ILE A 110 10.05 2.14 3.72
C ILE A 110 10.26 3.63 3.52
N HIS A 111 9.18 4.39 3.60
CA HIS A 111 9.14 5.84 3.52
C HIS A 111 8.45 6.38 4.77
N ARG A 112 9.25 6.74 5.77
CA ARG A 112 8.78 7.05 7.13
C ARG A 112 7.86 8.26 7.20
N GLU A 113 8.05 9.21 6.30
CA GLU A 113 7.30 10.46 6.23
C GLU A 113 5.89 10.28 5.67
N SER A 114 5.64 9.20 4.92
CA SER A 114 4.34 8.88 4.27
C SER A 114 3.82 10.02 3.38
N ILE A 115 4.72 10.76 2.75
CA ILE A 115 4.41 11.87 1.84
C ILE A 115 4.34 11.40 0.39
N VAL A 116 5.29 10.57 -0.03
CA VAL A 116 5.22 9.86 -1.31
C VAL A 116 4.39 8.60 -1.12
N HIS A 117 3.27 8.49 -1.85
CA HIS A 117 2.37 7.34 -1.69
C HIS A 117 2.72 6.18 -2.60
N SER A 118 3.23 6.45 -3.81
CA SER A 118 3.83 5.46 -4.71
C SER A 118 4.60 6.17 -5.82
N MET A 119 5.43 5.37 -6.52
CA MET A 119 6.20 5.82 -7.67
C MET A 119 6.07 4.81 -8.81
N VAL A 120 6.17 5.30 -10.04
CA VAL A 120 6.22 4.48 -11.26
C VAL A 120 7.50 4.81 -11.99
N GLU A 121 8.36 3.83 -12.18
CA GLU A 121 9.57 3.93 -12.99
C GLU A 121 9.29 3.37 -14.39
N PHE A 122 9.70 4.10 -15.40
CA PHE A 122 9.50 3.74 -16.81
C PHE A 122 10.79 3.19 -17.44
N GLU A 123 10.69 2.57 -18.61
CA GLU A 123 11.84 1.99 -19.33
C GLU A 123 12.89 3.04 -19.73
N ASP A 124 12.54 4.32 -19.79
CA ASP A 124 13.47 5.43 -20.01
C ASP A 124 14.19 5.89 -18.73
N SER A 125 14.04 5.14 -17.64
CA SER A 125 14.59 5.43 -16.30
C SER A 125 14.01 6.66 -15.62
N SER A 126 13.00 7.29 -16.16
CA SER A 126 12.30 8.37 -15.47
C SER A 126 11.32 7.83 -14.43
N ILE A 127 11.09 8.57 -13.35
CA ILE A 127 10.20 8.20 -12.26
C ILE A 127 9.14 9.28 -12.08
N LEU A 128 7.87 8.90 -12.05
CA LEU A 128 6.79 9.74 -11.57
C LEU A 128 6.39 9.31 -10.16
N ALA A 129 6.13 10.28 -9.29
CA ALA A 129 5.70 10.06 -7.93
C ALA A 129 4.49 10.94 -7.60
N GLN A 130 3.53 10.40 -6.86
CA GLN A 130 2.45 11.19 -6.30
C GLN A 130 2.75 11.51 -4.84
N LEU A 131 2.68 12.78 -4.51
CA LEU A 131 2.96 13.31 -3.18
C LEU A 131 1.73 14.00 -2.60
N SER A 132 1.39 13.69 -1.36
CA SER A 132 0.40 14.44 -0.57
C SER A 132 0.58 14.18 0.92
N LYS A 133 -0.11 14.95 1.76
CA LYS A 133 -0.25 14.57 3.17
C LYS A 133 -0.99 13.24 3.29
N PRO A 134 -0.72 12.42 4.34
CA PRO A 134 -1.40 11.14 4.57
C PRO A 134 -2.87 11.38 4.95
N ASP A 135 -3.74 11.37 3.95
CA ASP A 135 -5.16 11.68 4.09
C ASP A 135 -5.98 10.98 2.99
N MET A 136 -6.88 10.10 3.40
CA MET A 136 -7.73 9.32 2.48
C MET A 136 -8.74 10.18 1.69
N ARG A 137 -9.01 11.41 2.11
CA ARG A 137 -9.93 12.31 1.38
C ARG A 137 -9.45 12.61 -0.03
N LEU A 138 -8.12 12.66 -0.26
CA LEU A 138 -7.58 12.90 -1.59
C LEU A 138 -7.85 11.73 -2.56
N PRO A 139 -7.46 10.47 -2.28
CA PRO A 139 -7.74 9.36 -3.17
C PRO A 139 -9.25 9.09 -3.35
N ILE A 140 -10.05 9.23 -2.30
CA ILE A 140 -11.51 9.10 -2.37
C ILE A 140 -12.08 10.15 -3.32
N GLN A 141 -11.72 11.42 -3.15
CA GLN A 141 -12.17 12.51 -4.01
C GLN A 141 -11.74 12.31 -5.45
N TYR A 142 -10.49 11.87 -5.69
CA TYR A 142 -9.98 11.61 -7.03
C TYR A 142 -10.78 10.51 -7.75
N ALA A 143 -11.14 9.44 -7.04
CA ALA A 143 -11.96 8.36 -7.57
C ALA A 143 -13.40 8.83 -7.88
N LEU A 144 -14.04 9.57 -6.99
CA LEU A 144 -15.40 10.06 -7.14
C LEU A 144 -15.53 11.13 -8.24
N SER A 145 -14.52 11.98 -8.40
CA SER A 145 -14.53 13.05 -9.41
C SER A 145 -14.20 12.58 -10.82
N ASN A 146 -13.77 11.34 -10.98
CA ASN A 146 -13.26 10.80 -12.26
C ASN A 146 -12.30 11.79 -12.96
N LYS A 147 -11.36 12.34 -12.21
CA LYS A 147 -10.36 13.33 -12.63
C LYS A 147 -10.90 14.72 -13.01
N SER A 148 -12.22 14.94 -12.92
CA SER A 148 -12.84 16.23 -13.19
C SER A 148 -13.27 16.91 -11.89
N ASN A 149 -13.14 18.23 -11.81
CA ASN A 149 -13.62 19.07 -10.70
C ASN A 149 -13.25 18.57 -9.30
N ILE A 150 -11.96 18.62 -8.98
CA ILE A 150 -11.48 18.37 -7.63
C ILE A 150 -12.00 19.47 -6.69
N PHE A 151 -12.75 19.07 -5.66
CA PHE A 151 -13.19 19.99 -4.62
C PHE A 151 -11.99 20.67 -3.94
N ASN A 152 -12.19 21.87 -3.43
CA ASN A 152 -11.12 22.67 -2.85
C ASN A 152 -10.64 22.06 -1.51
N TYR A 153 -9.77 21.05 -1.62
CA TYR A 153 -9.13 20.42 -0.48
C TYR A 153 -7.92 21.24 -0.04
N GLN A 154 -7.96 21.81 1.16
CA GLN A 154 -6.96 22.79 1.61
C GLN A 154 -5.76 22.19 2.36
N ASN A 155 -5.67 20.88 2.51
CA ASN A 155 -4.57 20.24 3.23
C ASN A 155 -3.32 20.08 2.35
N ARG A 156 -2.75 21.19 1.91
CA ARG A 156 -1.56 21.20 1.03
C ARG A 156 -0.30 20.78 1.77
N LEU A 157 0.64 20.19 1.02
CA LEU A 157 2.01 20.01 1.52
C LEU A 157 2.65 21.38 1.71
N ASP A 158 3.36 21.51 2.82
CA ASP A 158 4.22 22.64 3.11
C ASP A 158 5.67 22.22 2.88
N PHE A 159 6.25 22.64 1.77
CA PHE A 159 7.63 22.31 1.40
C PHE A 159 8.67 23.03 2.26
N GLU A 160 8.32 24.13 2.96
CA GLU A 160 9.22 24.79 3.87
C GLU A 160 9.46 23.97 5.13
N SER A 161 8.43 23.25 5.59
CA SER A 161 8.52 22.32 6.73
C SER A 161 9.02 20.91 6.33
N LEU A 162 8.97 20.57 5.05
CA LEU A 162 9.37 19.26 4.53
C LEU A 162 10.88 19.24 4.25
N GLN A 163 11.67 18.82 5.25
CA GLN A 163 13.14 18.87 5.13
C GLN A 163 13.72 17.70 4.33
N ASN A 164 13.20 16.48 4.50
CA ASN A 164 13.73 15.26 3.90
C ASN A 164 12.63 14.30 3.50
N LEU A 165 12.89 13.51 2.46
CA LEU A 165 12.14 12.32 2.07
C LEU A 165 13.11 11.14 2.08
N SER A 166 12.87 10.17 2.96
CA SER A 166 13.74 9.00 3.11
C SER A 166 13.13 7.77 2.46
N PHE A 167 13.97 6.97 1.82
CA PHE A 167 13.57 5.71 1.20
C PHE A 167 14.57 4.62 1.57
N ASN A 168 14.10 3.58 2.25
CA ASN A 168 14.94 2.47 2.69
C ASN A 168 14.36 1.14 2.22
N PRO A 169 15.19 0.18 1.83
CA PRO A 169 14.69 -1.16 1.51
C PRO A 169 14.10 -1.82 2.77
N VAL A 170 13.11 -2.69 2.56
CA VAL A 170 12.59 -3.55 3.63
C VAL A 170 13.69 -4.53 4.01
N GLN A 171 14.14 -4.49 5.28
CA GLN A 171 15.20 -5.35 5.78
C GLN A 171 14.67 -6.77 6.03
N SER A 172 15.35 -7.78 5.48
CA SER A 172 15.00 -9.17 5.73
C SER A 172 15.09 -9.49 7.24
N GLY A 173 14.09 -10.17 7.77
CA GLY A 173 13.97 -10.52 9.18
C GLY A 173 13.37 -9.43 10.07
N GLN A 174 13.13 -8.24 9.54
CA GLN A 174 12.45 -7.16 10.26
C GLN A 174 10.95 -7.40 10.38
N TYR A 175 10.31 -7.83 9.29
CA TYR A 175 8.87 -8.08 9.23
C TYR A 175 8.60 -9.53 8.83
N LEU A 176 8.51 -10.41 9.83
CA LEU A 176 8.38 -11.86 9.60
C LEU A 176 7.13 -12.23 8.77
N CYS A 177 6.01 -11.53 8.99
CA CYS A 177 4.80 -11.75 8.20
C CYS A 177 4.99 -11.37 6.73
N TYR A 178 5.70 -10.27 6.45
CA TYR A 178 6.04 -9.84 5.09
C TYR A 178 6.99 -10.84 4.42
N ASP A 179 8.10 -11.20 5.06
CA ASP A 179 9.10 -12.12 4.53
C ASP A 179 8.50 -13.50 4.20
N PHE A 180 7.61 -13.97 5.07
CA PHE A 180 6.87 -15.21 4.81
C PHE A 180 5.90 -15.03 3.62
N SER A 181 5.08 -14.02 3.64
CA SER A 181 3.95 -13.86 2.72
C SER A 181 4.37 -13.53 1.30
N ILE A 182 5.45 -12.77 1.09
CA ILE A 182 5.93 -12.38 -0.25
C ILE A 182 6.24 -13.60 -1.14
N ASN A 183 6.71 -14.70 -0.56
CA ASN A 183 6.98 -15.94 -1.27
C ASN A 183 5.70 -16.70 -1.62
N TYR A 184 4.61 -16.53 -0.85
CA TYR A 184 3.36 -17.23 -1.07
C TYR A 184 2.45 -16.54 -2.08
N ILE A 185 2.42 -15.21 -2.12
CA ILE A 185 1.60 -14.51 -3.11
C ILE A 185 2.03 -14.80 -4.56
N ARG A 186 3.31 -15.15 -4.78
CA ARG A 186 3.85 -15.59 -6.07
C ARG A 186 3.31 -16.95 -6.54
N LYS A 187 2.77 -17.76 -5.62
CA LYS A 187 2.25 -19.10 -5.94
C LYS A 187 0.82 -19.08 -6.48
N GLY A 188 0.15 -17.93 -6.47
CA GLY A 188 -1.15 -17.73 -7.10
C GLY A 188 -2.33 -17.54 -6.15
N ALA A 189 -3.51 -17.42 -6.72
CA ALA A 189 -4.72 -16.93 -6.06
C ALA A 189 -5.14 -17.71 -4.80
N ILE A 190 -4.97 -19.03 -4.77
CA ILE A 190 -5.35 -19.87 -3.61
C ILE A 190 -4.51 -19.52 -2.38
N TYR A 191 -3.20 -19.25 -2.58
CA TYR A 191 -2.30 -18.86 -1.49
C TYR A 191 -2.61 -17.45 -1.00
N ILE A 192 -2.95 -16.53 -1.91
CA ILE A 192 -3.38 -15.17 -1.57
C ILE A 192 -4.65 -15.21 -0.72
N SER A 193 -5.64 -16.03 -1.12
CA SER A 193 -6.88 -16.20 -0.36
C SER A 193 -6.64 -16.81 1.02
N ALA A 194 -5.77 -17.82 1.11
CA ALA A 194 -5.41 -18.44 2.38
C ALA A 194 -4.69 -17.44 3.31
N LEU A 195 -3.74 -16.67 2.79
CA LEU A 195 -3.05 -15.61 3.56
C LEU A 195 -4.03 -14.56 4.09
N SER A 196 -4.98 -14.11 3.26
CA SER A 196 -6.00 -13.13 3.67
C SER A 196 -6.86 -13.67 4.81
N PHE A 197 -7.31 -14.92 4.71
CA PHE A 197 -8.15 -15.55 5.74
C PHE A 197 -7.38 -15.79 7.04
N VAL A 198 -6.17 -16.33 6.96
CA VAL A 198 -5.32 -16.58 8.14
C VAL A 198 -4.97 -15.27 8.84
N ASN A 199 -4.61 -14.22 8.08
CA ASN A 199 -4.33 -12.91 8.64
C ASN A 199 -5.53 -12.34 9.40
N GLU A 200 -6.74 -12.42 8.82
CA GLU A 200 -7.98 -11.98 9.47
C GLU A 200 -8.19 -12.68 10.81
N MET A 201 -8.02 -13.99 10.85
CA MET A 201 -8.16 -14.78 12.08
C MET A 201 -7.11 -14.39 13.12
N LEU A 202 -5.84 -14.29 12.72
CA LEU A 202 -4.74 -13.99 13.65
C LEU A 202 -4.84 -12.58 14.22
N VAL A 203 -5.21 -11.59 13.40
CA VAL A 203 -5.41 -10.21 13.88
C VAL A 203 -6.58 -10.14 14.84
N THR A 204 -7.70 -10.82 14.53
CA THR A 204 -8.85 -10.89 15.44
C THR A 204 -8.48 -11.51 16.78
N LEU A 205 -7.77 -12.66 16.78
CA LEU A 205 -7.31 -13.31 18.01
C LEU A 205 -6.38 -12.40 18.80
N PHE A 206 -5.44 -11.73 18.14
CA PHE A 206 -4.51 -10.82 18.80
C PHE A 206 -5.21 -9.63 19.44
N LEU A 207 -6.18 -9.02 18.78
CA LEU A 207 -6.92 -7.86 19.31
C LEU A 207 -7.87 -8.21 20.45
N THR A 208 -8.23 -9.49 20.60
CA THR A 208 -9.13 -9.98 21.67
C THR A 208 -8.39 -10.69 22.83
N SER A 209 -7.07 -10.77 22.78
CA SER A 209 -6.22 -11.46 23.79
C SER A 209 -5.93 -10.64 25.03
#